data_a9a118b3467f0b11cadf776751a3e848
#
_entry.id   a9a118b3467f0b11cadf776751a3e848
#
_cell.length_a   1.000
_cell.length_b   1.000
_cell.length_c   1.000
_cell.angle_alpha   90.00
_cell.angle_beta   90.00
_cell.angle_gamma   90.00
#
_symmetry.space_group_name_H-M   'P 1'
#
loop_
_entity.id
_entity.type
_entity.pdbx_description
1 polymer ?
#
loop_
_entity_poly.entity_id
_entity_poly.type
_entity_poly.pdbx_seq_one_letter_code
_entity_poly.pdbx_strand_id
1 'polypeptide(L)'
;MLLMPKASIMTEKLIRRGLRIHQDYEADVLQHTLVSETMDREAPTIAADMRLSDLADRIARGEPSVTRHQAMLVLDSNRKLSGMITRGDVFRALEKDASMSVLEASSRNIVVTYPDETLHDAATKMLRYNVGRLPVVDRKDELRVVGYLGRPGVMAARLRRHDEEHVREPGWFRGFRSSSLKN
;
A
#
# COMPACT_ATOMS: atom_id res chain seq x y z
N MET A 1 21.40 48.49 17.17
CA MET A 1 21.45 47.44 18.22
C MET A 1 20.17 46.60 18.07
N LEU A 2 20.26 45.49 17.31
CA LEU A 2 19.12 44.65 16.98
C LEU A 2 19.03 43.53 18.01
N LEU A 3 17.99 43.56 18.83
CA LEU A 3 17.68 42.42 19.73
C LEU A 3 17.07 41.29 18.88
N MET A 4 17.80 40.20 18.65
CA MET A 4 17.24 38.94 18.22
C MET A 4 16.46 38.30 19.38
N PRO A 5 15.20 37.87 19.17
CA PRO A 5 14.48 37.08 20.16
C PRO A 5 15.17 35.71 20.28
N LYS A 6 15.69 35.38 21.44
CA LYS A 6 16.15 34.05 21.79
C LYS A 6 14.93 33.09 21.67
N ALA A 7 14.84 32.38 20.54
CA ALA A 7 13.96 31.23 20.48
C ALA A 7 14.32 30.29 21.63
N SER A 8 13.37 30.08 22.52
CA SER A 8 13.59 29.36 23.78
C SER A 8 14.00 27.91 23.45
N ILE A 9 15.13 27.48 24.01
CA ILE A 9 15.64 26.11 23.98
C ILE A 9 14.55 25.10 24.41
N MET A 10 13.56 25.54 25.17
CA MET A 10 12.38 24.75 25.55
C MET A 10 11.46 24.44 24.37
N THR A 11 11.25 25.40 23.46
CA THR A 11 10.37 25.20 22.29
C THR A 11 10.99 24.19 21.30
N GLU A 12 12.31 24.24 21.15
CA GLU A 12 13.02 23.30 20.26
C GLU A 12 13.03 21.86 20.81
N LYS A 13 13.11 21.69 22.13
CA LYS A 13 12.99 20.37 22.78
C LYS A 13 11.57 19.80 22.70
N LEU A 14 10.54 20.64 22.75
CA LEU A 14 9.14 20.22 22.61
C LEU A 14 8.82 19.81 21.17
N ILE A 15 9.33 20.55 20.17
CA ILE A 15 9.19 20.21 18.74
C ILE A 15 9.89 18.88 18.43
N ARG A 16 11.10 18.67 18.95
CA ARG A 16 11.84 17.40 18.77
C ARG A 16 11.15 16.22 19.47
N ARG A 17 10.52 16.42 20.63
CA ARG A 17 9.71 15.40 21.30
C ARG A 17 8.43 15.10 20.55
N GLY A 18 7.75 16.11 20.03
CA GLY A 18 6.56 15.93 19.21
C GLY A 18 6.83 15.14 17.92
N LEU A 19 7.94 15.43 17.24
CA LEU A 19 8.38 14.69 16.06
C LEU A 19 8.76 13.23 16.39
N ARG A 20 9.41 12.97 17.53
CA ARG A 20 9.72 11.59 17.97
C ARG A 20 8.47 10.81 18.34
N ILE A 21 7.53 11.42 19.07
CA ILE A 21 6.25 10.80 19.44
C ILE A 21 5.48 10.41 18.16
N HIS A 22 5.50 11.26 17.13
CA HIS A 22 4.82 10.96 15.86
C HIS A 22 5.49 9.79 15.11
N GLN A 23 6.82 9.72 15.09
CA GLN A 23 7.56 8.62 14.46
C GLN A 23 7.42 7.30 15.21
N ASP A 24 7.48 7.33 16.55
CA ASP A 24 7.30 6.15 17.39
C ASP A 24 5.87 5.61 17.28
N TYR A 25 4.87 6.50 17.20
CA TYR A 25 3.47 6.16 17.02
C TYR A 25 3.17 5.56 15.64
N GLU A 26 3.74 6.13 14.57
CA GLU A 26 3.58 5.59 13.20
C GLU A 26 4.18 4.20 13.06
N ALA A 27 5.31 3.94 13.71
CA ALA A 27 5.91 2.61 13.76
C ALA A 27 5.01 1.61 14.50
N ASP A 28 4.36 2.04 15.57
CA ASP A 28 3.47 1.23 16.40
C ASP A 28 2.21 0.78 15.64
N VAL A 29 1.58 1.67 14.87
CA VAL A 29 0.40 1.33 14.05
C VAL A 29 0.72 0.22 13.05
N LEU A 30 1.83 0.29 12.34
CA LEU A 30 2.19 -0.73 11.35
C LEU A 30 2.58 -2.05 12.01
N GLN A 31 3.10 -2.04 13.24
CA GLN A 31 3.45 -3.24 14.00
C GLN A 31 2.22 -4.00 14.52
N HIS A 32 1.10 -3.30 14.76
CA HIS A 32 -0.11 -3.91 15.32
C HIS A 32 -1.23 -4.16 14.30
N THR A 33 -1.10 -3.66 13.06
CA THR A 33 -2.07 -3.90 12.00
C THR A 33 -1.65 -5.08 11.15
N LEU A 34 -2.53 -6.05 10.97
CA LEU A 34 -2.27 -7.22 10.14
C LEU A 34 -2.51 -6.92 8.65
N VAL A 35 -1.80 -7.62 7.79
CA VAL A 35 -1.98 -7.58 6.33
C VAL A 35 -3.43 -7.89 5.95
N SER A 36 -4.07 -8.86 6.62
CA SER A 36 -5.46 -9.26 6.38
C SER A 36 -6.49 -8.15 6.60
N GLU A 37 -6.16 -7.13 7.40
CA GLU A 37 -7.04 -6.00 7.71
C GLU A 37 -7.04 -4.92 6.61
N THR A 38 -5.99 -4.90 5.77
CA THR A 38 -5.78 -3.83 4.79
C THR A 38 -5.58 -4.32 3.37
N MET A 39 -5.36 -5.62 3.17
CA MET A 39 -5.22 -6.20 1.84
C MET A 39 -6.49 -6.03 1.01
N ASP A 40 -6.34 -5.83 -0.28
CA ASP A 40 -7.44 -5.99 -1.24
C ASP A 40 -7.68 -7.50 -1.45
N ARG A 41 -8.89 -7.95 -1.15
CA ARG A 41 -9.29 -9.36 -1.35
C ARG A 41 -9.57 -9.68 -2.80
N GLU A 42 -9.88 -8.66 -3.61
CA GLU A 42 -10.06 -8.78 -5.05
C GLU A 42 -8.74 -8.54 -5.78
N ALA A 43 -7.81 -9.48 -5.63
CA ALA A 43 -6.51 -9.38 -6.27
C ALA A 43 -6.65 -9.32 -7.80
N PRO A 44 -5.93 -8.38 -8.47
CA PRO A 44 -5.93 -8.28 -9.92
C PRO A 44 -5.22 -9.48 -10.53
N THR A 45 -5.95 -10.39 -11.14
CA THR A 45 -5.40 -11.64 -11.69
C THR A 45 -5.55 -11.70 -13.21
N ILE A 46 -4.61 -12.40 -13.86
CA ILE A 46 -4.61 -12.67 -15.30
C ILE A 46 -4.16 -14.11 -15.56
N ALA A 47 -4.65 -14.73 -16.62
CA ALA A 47 -4.28 -16.10 -16.99
C ALA A 47 -2.87 -16.14 -17.59
N ALA A 48 -2.10 -17.15 -17.21
CA ALA A 48 -0.71 -17.34 -17.61
C ALA A 48 -0.56 -17.59 -19.14
N ASP A 49 -1.52 -18.30 -19.73
CA ASP A 49 -1.58 -18.70 -21.13
C ASP A 49 -2.18 -17.63 -22.06
N MET A 50 -2.71 -16.53 -21.50
CA MET A 50 -3.22 -15.41 -22.30
C MET A 50 -2.10 -14.87 -23.19
N ARG A 51 -2.42 -14.51 -24.43
CA ARG A 51 -1.48 -13.83 -25.32
C ARG A 51 -1.19 -12.41 -24.84
N LEU A 52 0.04 -12.01 -24.95
CA LEU A 52 0.46 -10.68 -24.55
C LEU A 52 -0.23 -9.57 -25.35
N SER A 53 -0.47 -9.81 -26.66
CA SER A 53 -1.25 -8.91 -27.52
C SER A 53 -2.67 -8.67 -27.00
N ASP A 54 -3.35 -9.74 -26.55
CA ASP A 54 -4.71 -9.65 -26.04
C ASP A 54 -4.76 -8.82 -24.74
N LEU A 55 -3.77 -9.00 -23.87
CA LEU A 55 -3.64 -8.19 -22.67
C LEU A 55 -3.38 -6.72 -23.01
N ALA A 56 -2.53 -6.44 -23.98
CA ALA A 56 -2.24 -5.08 -24.44
C ALA A 56 -3.49 -4.40 -25.00
N ASP A 57 -4.29 -5.11 -25.80
CA ASP A 57 -5.56 -4.62 -26.33
C ASP A 57 -6.56 -4.29 -25.23
N ARG A 58 -6.64 -5.11 -24.18
CA ARG A 58 -7.49 -4.85 -23.01
C ARG A 58 -7.03 -3.60 -22.25
N ILE A 59 -5.72 -3.42 -22.10
CA ILE A 59 -5.14 -2.21 -21.48
C ILE A 59 -5.45 -0.98 -22.35
N ALA A 60 -5.27 -1.08 -23.68
CA ALA A 60 -5.52 0.02 -24.60
C ALA A 60 -7.00 0.45 -24.61
N ARG A 61 -7.92 -0.49 -24.47
CA ARG A 61 -9.36 -0.23 -24.32
C ARG A 61 -9.75 0.32 -22.94
N GLY A 62 -8.81 0.40 -22.01
CA GLY A 62 -9.05 0.92 -20.66
C GLY A 62 -9.91 0.00 -19.78
N GLU A 63 -9.90 -1.33 -20.02
CA GLU A 63 -10.70 -2.26 -19.23
C GLU A 63 -10.35 -2.15 -17.74
N PRO A 64 -11.33 -1.90 -16.83
CA PRO A 64 -11.06 -1.70 -15.42
C PRO A 64 -10.35 -2.87 -14.74
N SER A 65 -10.62 -4.11 -15.17
CA SER A 65 -9.99 -5.34 -14.64
C SER A 65 -8.47 -5.38 -14.81
N VAL A 66 -7.92 -4.69 -15.83
CA VAL A 66 -6.49 -4.66 -16.13
C VAL A 66 -5.86 -3.28 -15.97
N THR A 67 -6.68 -2.22 -15.81
CA THR A 67 -6.19 -0.84 -15.70
C THR A 67 -6.27 -0.26 -14.29
N ARG A 68 -7.13 -0.81 -13.42
CA ARG A 68 -7.32 -0.36 -12.03
C ARG A 68 -6.03 -0.48 -11.20
N HIS A 69 -5.24 -1.50 -11.48
CA HIS A 69 -3.97 -1.77 -10.80
C HIS A 69 -2.79 -1.62 -11.77
N GLN A 70 -1.64 -1.27 -11.26
CA GLN A 70 -0.42 -1.14 -12.09
C GLN A 70 0.29 -2.48 -12.34
N ALA A 71 -0.04 -3.52 -11.58
CA ALA A 71 0.47 -4.87 -11.74
C ALA A 71 -0.66 -5.87 -11.54
N MET A 72 -0.53 -7.02 -12.19
CA MET A 72 -1.47 -8.14 -12.13
C MET A 72 -0.72 -9.40 -11.72
N LEU A 73 -1.39 -10.26 -10.96
CA LEU A 73 -0.90 -11.57 -10.56
C LEU A 73 -1.22 -12.57 -11.67
N VAL A 74 -0.20 -13.27 -12.14
CA VAL A 74 -0.33 -14.25 -13.20
C VAL A 74 -0.62 -15.61 -12.57
N LEU A 75 -1.75 -16.20 -12.92
CA LEU A 75 -2.20 -17.48 -12.41
C LEU A 75 -2.15 -18.55 -13.50
N ASP A 76 -1.71 -19.75 -13.15
CA ASP A 76 -1.75 -20.91 -14.02
C ASP A 76 -3.17 -21.50 -14.16
N SER A 77 -3.30 -22.58 -14.94
CA SER A 77 -4.56 -23.30 -15.15
C SER A 77 -5.18 -23.87 -13.86
N ASN A 78 -4.37 -24.11 -12.82
CA ASN A 78 -4.81 -24.55 -11.50
C ASN A 78 -5.08 -23.36 -10.53
N ARG A 79 -5.10 -22.13 -11.06
CA ARG A 79 -5.26 -20.89 -10.30
C ARG A 79 -4.16 -20.66 -9.26
N LYS A 80 -2.96 -21.19 -9.50
CA LYS A 80 -1.79 -20.97 -8.67
C LYS A 80 -0.97 -19.79 -9.16
N LEU A 81 -0.38 -19.07 -8.23
CA LEU A 81 0.50 -17.93 -8.52
C LEU A 81 1.74 -18.40 -9.27
N SER A 82 1.92 -17.93 -10.50
CA SER A 82 3.00 -18.32 -11.40
C SER A 82 3.90 -17.15 -11.82
N GLY A 83 3.41 -15.91 -11.66
CA GLY A 83 4.14 -14.72 -12.06
C GLY A 83 3.45 -13.45 -11.58
N MET A 84 4.11 -12.32 -11.84
CA MET A 84 3.53 -11.00 -11.72
C MET A 84 3.96 -10.16 -12.92
N ILE A 85 3.00 -9.46 -13.54
CA ILE A 85 3.26 -8.61 -14.70
C ILE A 85 2.81 -7.19 -14.44
N THR A 86 3.65 -6.22 -14.81
CA THR A 86 3.32 -4.80 -14.77
C THR A 86 3.01 -4.29 -16.18
N ARG A 87 2.37 -3.11 -16.29
CA ARG A 87 2.19 -2.47 -17.61
C ARG A 87 3.51 -2.22 -18.32
N GLY A 88 4.57 -1.85 -17.58
CA GLY A 88 5.89 -1.66 -18.16
C GLY A 88 6.49 -2.94 -18.73
N ASP A 89 6.20 -4.10 -18.10
CA ASP A 89 6.63 -5.40 -18.61
C ASP A 89 5.89 -5.73 -19.90
N VAL A 90 4.58 -5.48 -19.96
CA VAL A 90 3.78 -5.68 -21.19
C VAL A 90 4.37 -4.88 -22.34
N PHE A 91 4.61 -3.58 -22.17
CA PHE A 91 5.17 -2.76 -23.26
C PHE A 91 6.56 -3.22 -23.71
N ARG A 92 7.46 -3.51 -22.76
CA ARG A 92 8.79 -4.01 -23.08
C ARG A 92 8.80 -5.36 -23.79
N ALA A 93 7.86 -6.23 -23.42
CA ALA A 93 7.76 -7.55 -24.03
C ALA A 93 7.14 -7.49 -25.43
N LEU A 94 6.16 -6.61 -25.66
CA LEU A 94 5.57 -6.37 -26.98
C LEU A 94 6.60 -5.88 -28.02
N GLU A 95 7.57 -5.06 -27.59
CA GLU A 95 8.65 -4.61 -28.46
C GLU A 95 9.56 -5.76 -28.92
N LYS A 96 9.61 -6.85 -28.14
CA LYS A 96 10.45 -8.02 -28.44
C LYS A 96 9.66 -9.05 -29.26
N ASP A 97 8.52 -9.47 -28.79
CA ASP A 97 7.68 -10.47 -29.43
C ASP A 97 6.23 -10.39 -28.91
N ALA A 98 5.32 -9.92 -29.75
CA ALA A 98 3.89 -9.81 -29.43
C ALA A 98 3.17 -11.17 -29.32
N SER A 99 3.80 -12.26 -29.78
CA SER A 99 3.23 -13.61 -29.72
C SER A 99 3.44 -14.31 -28.38
N MET A 100 4.31 -13.76 -27.49
CA MET A 100 4.57 -14.30 -26.17
C MET A 100 3.28 -14.44 -25.34
N SER A 101 3.29 -15.40 -24.42
CA SER A 101 2.28 -15.48 -23.36
C SER A 101 2.55 -14.46 -22.27
N VAL A 102 1.50 -14.13 -21.48
CA VAL A 102 1.63 -13.29 -20.30
C VAL A 102 2.64 -13.86 -19.31
N LEU A 103 2.70 -15.18 -19.17
CA LEU A 103 3.65 -15.83 -18.27
C LEU A 103 5.10 -15.62 -18.70
N GLU A 104 5.40 -15.72 -20.01
CA GLU A 104 6.75 -15.50 -20.55
C GLU A 104 7.20 -14.05 -20.37
N ALA A 105 6.27 -13.09 -20.44
CA ALA A 105 6.54 -11.67 -20.21
C ALA A 105 6.59 -11.28 -18.73
N SER A 106 6.17 -12.16 -17.81
CA SER A 106 6.05 -11.86 -16.38
C SER A 106 7.34 -12.10 -15.60
N SER A 107 7.49 -11.43 -14.46
CA SER A 107 8.49 -11.74 -13.47
C SER A 107 8.05 -12.96 -12.65
N ARG A 108 8.95 -13.95 -12.53
CA ARG A 108 8.75 -15.12 -11.66
C ARG A 108 9.40 -14.98 -10.30
N ASN A 109 10.26 -13.99 -10.12
CA ASN A 109 10.81 -13.66 -8.80
C ASN A 109 9.81 -12.82 -8.01
N ILE A 110 8.91 -13.49 -7.31
CA ILE A 110 7.77 -12.88 -6.62
C ILE A 110 8.06 -12.87 -5.13
N VAL A 111 8.03 -11.69 -4.54
CA VAL A 111 8.06 -11.50 -3.09
C VAL A 111 6.62 -11.54 -2.59
N VAL A 112 6.31 -12.43 -1.67
CA VAL A 112 4.97 -12.62 -1.10
C VAL A 112 4.90 -12.17 0.37
N THR A 113 3.68 -11.99 0.86
CA THR A 113 3.36 -11.77 2.27
C THR A 113 2.18 -12.65 2.68
N TYR A 114 1.92 -12.74 3.98
CA TYR A 114 0.87 -13.59 4.52
C TYR A 114 -0.18 -12.77 5.28
N PRO A 115 -1.43 -13.24 5.39
CA PRO A 115 -2.51 -12.50 6.06
C PRO A 115 -2.22 -12.17 7.53
N ASP A 116 -1.46 -13.01 8.21
CA ASP A 116 -1.09 -12.92 9.63
C ASP A 116 0.23 -12.16 9.89
N GLU A 117 0.90 -11.69 8.86
CA GLU A 117 2.03 -10.77 9.00
C GLU A 117 1.56 -9.35 9.32
N THR A 118 2.44 -8.57 9.94
CA THR A 118 2.16 -7.16 10.21
C THR A 118 2.41 -6.29 8.97
N LEU A 119 1.79 -5.13 8.92
CA LEU A 119 2.10 -4.16 7.86
C LEU A 119 3.55 -3.67 7.92
N HIS A 120 4.17 -3.70 9.10
CA HIS A 120 5.58 -3.40 9.27
C HIS A 120 6.46 -4.43 8.53
N ASP A 121 6.16 -5.72 8.69
CA ASP A 121 6.88 -6.79 7.99
C ASP A 121 6.70 -6.68 6.48
N ALA A 122 5.47 -6.47 6.03
CA ALA A 122 5.17 -6.27 4.61
C ALA A 122 5.88 -5.04 4.02
N ALA A 123 5.87 -3.91 4.72
CA ALA A 123 6.57 -2.70 4.31
C ALA A 123 8.10 -2.92 4.27
N THR A 124 8.65 -3.65 5.23
CA THR A 124 10.06 -4.03 5.26
C THR A 124 10.44 -4.89 4.06
N LYS A 125 9.58 -5.86 3.69
CA LYS A 125 9.77 -6.65 2.45
C LYS A 125 9.74 -5.76 1.22
N MET A 126 8.77 -4.82 1.12
CA MET A 126 8.69 -3.89 -0.02
C MET A 126 9.97 -3.07 -0.17
N LEU A 127 10.53 -2.57 0.93
CA LEU A 127 11.78 -1.80 0.92
C LEU A 127 12.98 -2.67 0.58
N ARG A 128 13.14 -3.81 1.25
CA ARG A 128 14.30 -4.71 1.07
C ARG A 128 14.43 -5.22 -0.35
N TYR A 129 13.31 -5.58 -0.97
CA TYR A 129 13.28 -6.14 -2.32
C TYR A 129 12.94 -5.12 -3.41
N ASN A 130 12.83 -3.83 -3.03
CA ASN A 130 12.48 -2.73 -3.93
C ASN A 130 11.21 -3.01 -4.76
N VAL A 131 10.19 -3.58 -4.13
CA VAL A 131 8.88 -3.85 -4.75
C VAL A 131 7.81 -2.96 -4.14
N GLY A 132 6.84 -2.54 -4.94
CA GLY A 132 5.75 -1.68 -4.47
C GLY A 132 4.46 -2.44 -4.13
N ARG A 133 4.49 -3.78 -4.29
CA ARG A 133 3.31 -4.64 -4.19
C ARG A 133 3.71 -6.03 -3.79
N LEU A 134 2.84 -6.66 -3.01
CA LEU A 134 3.02 -8.03 -2.53
C LEU A 134 1.73 -8.82 -2.78
N PRO A 135 1.79 -9.94 -3.50
CA PRO A 135 0.73 -10.94 -3.41
C PRO A 135 0.60 -11.40 -1.96
N VAL A 136 -0.64 -11.49 -1.48
CA VAL A 136 -0.94 -12.12 -0.19
C VAL A 136 -1.34 -13.55 -0.46
N VAL A 137 -0.61 -14.51 0.11
CA VAL A 137 -0.80 -15.93 -0.16
C VAL A 137 -1.15 -16.69 1.12
N ASP A 138 -1.79 -17.83 0.95
CA ASP A 138 -2.09 -18.73 2.07
C ASP A 138 -0.79 -19.34 2.62
N ARG A 139 -0.59 -19.30 3.93
CA ARG A 139 0.61 -19.87 4.56
C ARG A 139 0.75 -21.38 4.39
N LYS A 140 -0.36 -22.09 4.19
CA LYS A 140 -0.38 -23.54 3.93
C LYS A 140 -0.15 -23.89 2.46
N ASP A 141 -0.38 -22.95 1.56
CA ASP A 141 -0.25 -23.09 0.12
C ASP A 141 0.23 -21.75 -0.47
N GLU A 142 1.54 -21.57 -0.51
CA GLU A 142 2.19 -20.32 -0.94
C GLU A 142 1.93 -19.93 -2.40
N LEU A 143 1.31 -20.81 -3.16
CA LEU A 143 0.86 -20.49 -4.53
C LEU A 143 -0.62 -20.07 -4.57
N ARG A 144 -1.36 -20.21 -3.47
CA ARG A 144 -2.76 -19.78 -3.37
C ARG A 144 -2.84 -18.31 -2.99
N VAL A 145 -3.25 -17.49 -3.93
CA VAL A 145 -3.50 -16.07 -3.69
C VAL A 145 -4.79 -15.90 -2.88
N VAL A 146 -4.70 -15.14 -1.78
CA VAL A 146 -5.84 -14.78 -0.91
C VAL A 146 -6.08 -13.27 -0.87
N GLY A 147 -5.17 -12.48 -1.46
CA GLY A 147 -5.29 -11.04 -1.52
C GLY A 147 -4.10 -10.37 -2.22
N TYR A 148 -4.08 -9.07 -2.13
CA TYR A 148 -3.08 -8.21 -2.74
C TYR A 148 -2.83 -6.98 -1.85
N LEU A 149 -1.58 -6.66 -1.59
CA LEU A 149 -1.18 -5.50 -0.80
C LEU A 149 -0.29 -4.58 -1.63
N GLY A 150 -0.76 -3.36 -1.87
CA GLY A 150 0.02 -2.30 -2.49
C GLY A 150 0.45 -1.23 -1.49
N ARG A 151 1.41 -0.39 -1.87
CA ARG A 151 1.80 0.79 -1.06
C ARG A 151 0.62 1.66 -0.62
N PRO A 152 -0.41 1.91 -1.46
CA PRO A 152 -1.58 2.67 -1.02
C PRO A 152 -2.31 2.03 0.18
N GLY A 153 -2.40 0.68 0.24
CA GLY A 153 -3.01 -0.03 1.37
C GLY A 153 -2.24 0.19 2.67
N VAL A 154 -0.90 0.12 2.62
CA VAL A 154 -0.04 0.41 3.78
C VAL A 154 -0.22 1.86 4.25
N MET A 155 -0.27 2.81 3.31
CA MET A 155 -0.47 4.24 3.63
C MET A 155 -1.87 4.53 4.16
N ALA A 156 -2.91 3.91 3.61
CA ALA A 156 -4.29 4.08 4.07
C ALA A 156 -4.50 3.57 5.51
N ALA A 157 -3.79 2.53 5.92
CA ALA A 157 -3.82 2.05 7.30
C ALA A 157 -3.30 3.10 8.29
N ARG A 158 -2.22 3.82 7.93
CA ARG A 158 -1.68 4.92 8.72
C ARG A 158 -2.71 6.05 8.90
N LEU A 159 -3.41 6.42 7.83
CA LEU A 159 -4.39 7.51 7.86
C LEU A 159 -5.64 7.14 8.65
N ARG A 160 -6.19 5.93 8.49
CA ARG A 160 -7.41 5.49 9.20
C ARG A 160 -7.26 5.54 10.72
N ARG A 161 -6.15 5.09 11.26
CA ARG A 161 -5.92 5.14 12.71
C ARG A 161 -5.73 6.57 13.22
N HIS A 162 -5.11 7.44 12.44
CA HIS A 162 -5.00 8.84 12.79
C HIS A 162 -6.37 9.50 12.93
N ASP A 163 -7.30 9.19 12.04
CA ASP A 163 -8.67 9.74 12.08
C ASP A 163 -9.50 9.15 13.24
N GLU A 164 -9.36 7.86 13.55
CA GLU A 164 -10.08 7.21 14.65
C GLU A 164 -9.70 7.77 16.04
N GLU A 165 -8.48 8.24 16.21
CA GLU A 165 -8.03 8.83 17.48
C GLU A 165 -8.44 10.30 17.62
N HIS A 166 -8.45 11.06 16.53
CA HIS A 166 -8.94 12.45 16.57
C HIS A 166 -10.45 12.53 16.81
N VAL A 167 -11.21 11.49 16.46
CA VAL A 167 -12.64 11.38 16.79
C VAL A 167 -12.88 11.01 18.26
N ARG A 168 -11.90 10.41 18.94
CA ARG A 168 -12.00 10.02 20.37
C ARG A 168 -11.66 11.12 21.37
N GLU A 169 -11.22 12.30 20.93
CA GLU A 169 -11.14 13.48 21.79
C GLU A 169 -12.38 14.36 21.62
N PRO A 170 -13.49 14.12 22.37
CA PRO A 170 -14.63 15.04 22.37
C PRO A 170 -14.28 16.24 23.25
N GLY A 171 -13.85 17.32 22.58
CA GLY A 171 -14.22 18.63 23.10
C GLY A 171 -13.60 19.13 24.38
N TRP A 172 -12.39 19.65 24.31
CA TRP A 172 -11.94 20.63 25.29
C TRP A 172 -12.35 22.09 24.93
N PHE A 173 -12.93 22.36 23.79
CA PHE A 173 -13.40 23.71 23.41
C PHE A 173 -14.93 23.88 23.53
N ARG A 174 -15.53 23.55 24.72
CA ARG A 174 -16.83 24.08 25.13
C ARG A 174 -16.66 24.97 26.34
N GLY A 175 -16.42 26.28 26.12
CA GLY A 175 -16.36 27.20 27.24
C GLY A 175 -15.95 28.62 26.92
N PHE A 176 -16.43 29.20 25.83
CA PHE A 176 -16.51 30.65 25.71
C PHE A 176 -17.92 31.04 25.26
N ARG A 177 -18.85 31.04 26.23
CA ARG A 177 -20.09 31.79 26.09
C ARG A 177 -19.73 33.27 26.23
N SER A 178 -19.87 34.04 25.16
CA SER A 178 -19.95 35.46 25.23
C SER A 178 -21.24 35.86 26.01
N SER A 179 -21.08 36.29 27.25
CA SER A 179 -22.13 36.97 27.99
C SER A 179 -22.17 38.42 27.55
N SER A 180 -23.31 38.81 27.05
CA SER A 180 -24.00 40.07 27.24
C SER A 180 -23.30 41.38 26.97
N LEU A 181 -23.79 42.09 26.00
CA LEU A 181 -24.05 43.54 26.14
C LEU A 181 -25.49 43.77 25.72
N LYS A 182 -26.38 43.89 26.74
CA LYS A 182 -27.58 44.73 26.72
C LYS A 182 -27.15 46.05 27.33
N ASN A 183 -27.22 47.11 26.59
CA ASN A 183 -27.89 48.40 26.86
C ASN A 183 -27.72 49.26 25.62
#